data_6be05ae8752bcaf3adb8151e471140ae
#
_entry.id   6be05ae8752bcaf3adb8151e471140ae
#
_cell.length_a   1.000
_cell.length_b   1.000
_cell.length_c   1.000
_cell.angle_alpha   90.00
_cell.angle_beta   90.00
_cell.angle_gamma   90.00
#
_symmetry.space_group_name_H-M   'P 1'
#
loop_
_entity.id
_entity.type
_entity.pdbx_description
1 polymer ?
#
loop_
_entity_poly.entity_id
_entity_poly.type
_entity_poly.pdbx_seq_one_letter_code
_entity_poly.pdbx_strand_id
1 'polypeptide(L)'
;MAEERIQKIMVLFEQPENESRLERLTGKLMQVRDIRGTIGRMAMEQVLDDLELFELKTFALCSEEIRGLVEEWRIVLLPELEPVVRLLDPEGNRIPHFYIYDTYSAELARLRAEIKQKSLQGAEERELEALYVQSVVLEDKVREELSVQLRPYHDDLKQALEAVGLLDVVLAKARQAIRGQLTLPQIPEEGEMVFEGLFHPQIREILEQEGRAFQAVDLKLEKGTTVITGANMAGKTVLLKSVQLAQYL
;
A
#
# COMPACT_ATOMS: atom_id res chain seq x y z
N MET A 1 -13.04 12.53 -9.69
CA MET A 1 -12.36 11.18 -9.67
C MET A 1 -11.80 10.80 -8.30
N ALA A 2 -10.89 11.57 -7.67
CA ALA A 2 -10.41 11.22 -6.31
C ALA A 2 -11.52 11.41 -5.26
N GLU A 3 -12.23 12.52 -5.33
CA GLU A 3 -13.37 12.87 -4.47
C GLU A 3 -14.48 11.82 -4.51
N GLU A 4 -14.85 11.36 -5.68
CA GLU A 4 -15.86 10.30 -5.85
C GLU A 4 -15.47 9.00 -5.14
N ARG A 5 -14.18 8.64 -5.19
CA ARG A 5 -13.66 7.45 -4.48
C ARG A 5 -13.70 7.63 -2.98
N ILE A 6 -13.35 8.84 -2.49
CA ILE A 6 -13.42 9.17 -1.06
C ILE A 6 -14.88 9.07 -0.60
N GLN A 7 -15.82 9.66 -1.35
CA GLN A 7 -17.24 9.58 -1.04
C GLN A 7 -17.74 8.13 -0.99
N LYS A 8 -17.37 7.30 -1.96
CA LYS A 8 -17.72 5.86 -1.94
C LYS A 8 -17.23 5.17 -0.66
N ILE A 9 -15.99 5.42 -0.26
CA ILE A 9 -15.45 4.82 0.97
C ILE A 9 -16.15 5.37 2.21
N MET A 10 -16.49 6.67 2.27
CA MET A 10 -17.24 7.22 3.39
C MET A 10 -18.59 6.53 3.56
N VAL A 11 -19.32 6.29 2.46
CA VAL A 11 -20.58 5.52 2.49
C VAL A 11 -20.37 4.08 2.99
N LEU A 12 -19.24 3.44 2.62
CA LEU A 12 -18.94 2.10 3.12
C LEU A 12 -18.68 2.07 4.64
N PHE A 13 -18.10 3.14 5.20
CA PHE A 13 -17.93 3.27 6.65
C PHE A 13 -19.24 3.45 7.42
N GLU A 14 -20.28 3.97 6.79
CA GLU A 14 -21.60 4.13 7.40
C GLU A 14 -22.38 2.81 7.49
N GLN A 15 -21.91 1.76 6.79
CA GLN A 15 -22.56 0.46 6.71
C GLN A 15 -21.87 -0.54 7.66
N PRO A 16 -22.52 -0.95 8.76
CA PRO A 16 -21.93 -1.84 9.76
C PRO A 16 -21.41 -3.17 9.20
N GLU A 17 -22.03 -3.68 8.14
CA GLU A 17 -21.61 -4.92 7.46
C GLU A 17 -20.21 -4.83 6.85
N ASN A 18 -19.71 -3.63 6.55
CA ASN A 18 -18.39 -3.42 5.98
C ASN A 18 -17.28 -3.23 7.02
N GLU A 19 -17.60 -3.06 8.31
CA GLU A 19 -16.62 -2.74 9.36
C GLU A 19 -15.47 -3.76 9.40
N SER A 20 -15.78 -5.04 9.52
CA SER A 20 -14.77 -6.12 9.57
C SER A 20 -13.94 -6.19 8.28
N ARG A 21 -14.55 -5.91 7.12
CA ARG A 21 -13.87 -5.91 5.82
C ARG A 21 -12.92 -4.71 5.68
N LEU A 22 -13.33 -3.52 6.17
CA LEU A 22 -12.51 -2.31 6.21
C LEU A 22 -11.34 -2.44 7.19
N GLU A 23 -11.54 -3.10 8.34
CA GLU A 23 -10.46 -3.40 9.29
C GLU A 23 -9.44 -4.36 8.68
N ARG A 24 -9.89 -5.45 8.04
CA ARG A 24 -9.03 -6.40 7.33
C ARG A 24 -8.25 -5.71 6.21
N LEU A 25 -8.91 -4.86 5.41
CA LEU A 25 -8.26 -4.06 4.37
C LEU A 25 -7.16 -3.19 4.95
N THR A 26 -7.44 -2.49 6.04
CA THR A 26 -6.44 -1.66 6.73
C THR A 26 -5.24 -2.49 7.19
N GLY A 27 -5.49 -3.63 7.81
CA GLY A 27 -4.44 -4.53 8.26
C GLY A 27 -3.58 -5.06 7.11
N LYS A 28 -4.16 -5.26 5.92
CA LYS A 28 -3.42 -5.67 4.71
C LYS A 28 -2.60 -4.52 4.12
N LEU A 29 -3.18 -3.32 4.03
CA LEU A 29 -2.45 -2.14 3.55
C LEU A 29 -1.21 -1.84 4.41
N MET A 30 -1.27 -2.04 5.72
CA MET A 30 -0.11 -1.89 6.62
C MET A 30 1.01 -2.91 6.39
N GLN A 31 0.75 -4.02 5.71
CA GLN A 31 1.75 -5.05 5.38
C GLN A 31 2.47 -4.78 4.06
N VAL A 32 1.92 -3.90 3.24
CA VAL A 32 2.50 -3.55 1.93
C VAL A 32 3.82 -2.80 2.11
N ARG A 33 4.84 -3.25 1.40
CA ARG A 33 6.14 -2.61 1.36
C ARG A 33 6.36 -1.94 0.01
N ASP A 34 7.23 -0.96 -0.02
CA ASP A 34 7.65 -0.31 -1.26
C ASP A 34 8.62 -1.21 -2.04
N ILE A 35 8.14 -1.77 -3.13
CA ILE A 35 8.90 -2.65 -4.02
C ILE A 35 9.30 -1.97 -5.34
N ARG A 36 9.25 -0.62 -5.42
CA ARG A 36 9.61 0.12 -6.64
C ARG A 36 11.03 -0.18 -7.10
N GLY A 37 11.95 -0.40 -6.15
CA GLY A 37 13.33 -0.80 -6.45
C GLY A 37 13.40 -2.12 -7.19
N THR A 38 12.73 -3.15 -6.69
CA THR A 38 12.67 -4.49 -7.27
C THR A 38 11.99 -4.46 -8.65
N ILE A 39 10.87 -3.73 -8.79
CA ILE A 39 10.22 -3.52 -10.10
C ILE A 39 11.17 -2.81 -11.08
N GLY A 40 11.94 -1.82 -10.62
CA GLY A 40 12.94 -1.13 -11.45
C GLY A 40 14.05 -2.06 -11.95
N ARG A 41 14.51 -3.01 -11.13
CA ARG A 41 15.50 -4.02 -11.53
C ARG A 41 14.91 -5.01 -12.56
N MET A 42 13.65 -5.40 -12.39
CA MET A 42 12.93 -6.20 -13.41
C MET A 42 12.90 -5.47 -14.77
N ALA A 43 12.64 -4.16 -14.78
CA ALA A 43 12.64 -3.35 -16.00
C ALA A 43 14.03 -3.30 -16.67
N MET A 44 15.09 -3.40 -15.90
CA MET A 44 16.48 -3.47 -16.37
C MET A 44 16.92 -4.90 -16.73
N GLU A 45 16.00 -5.85 -16.72
CA GLU A 45 16.23 -7.28 -16.99
C GLU A 45 17.29 -7.93 -16.10
N GLN A 46 17.51 -7.39 -14.91
CA GLN A 46 18.49 -7.95 -13.95
C GLN A 46 17.96 -9.24 -13.31
N VAL A 47 18.87 -10.10 -12.88
CA VAL A 47 18.54 -11.26 -12.07
C VAL A 47 18.21 -10.79 -10.67
N LEU A 48 17.08 -11.23 -10.15
CA LEU A 48 16.60 -10.91 -8.81
C LEU A 48 17.20 -11.87 -7.78
N ASP A 49 17.53 -11.32 -6.61
CA ASP A 49 17.99 -12.13 -5.49
C ASP A 49 16.80 -12.68 -4.64
N ASP A 50 17.14 -13.48 -3.62
CA ASP A 50 16.13 -14.11 -2.76
C ASP A 50 15.26 -13.10 -2.01
N LEU A 51 15.83 -11.94 -1.63
CA LEU A 51 15.08 -10.88 -0.96
C LEU A 51 14.08 -10.23 -1.92
N GLU A 52 14.50 -9.93 -3.13
CA GLU A 52 13.68 -9.33 -4.17
C GLU A 52 12.56 -10.27 -4.63
N LEU A 53 12.87 -11.56 -4.80
CA LEU A 53 11.87 -12.59 -5.09
C LEU A 53 10.86 -12.73 -3.93
N PHE A 54 11.34 -12.62 -2.68
CA PHE A 54 10.47 -12.60 -1.50
C PHE A 54 9.57 -11.36 -1.45
N GLU A 55 10.09 -10.19 -1.77
CA GLU A 55 9.32 -8.94 -1.84
C GLU A 55 8.19 -9.05 -2.86
N LEU A 56 8.49 -9.55 -4.06
CA LEU A 56 7.48 -9.77 -5.10
C LEU A 56 6.42 -10.78 -4.68
N LYS A 57 6.85 -11.93 -4.09
CA LYS A 57 5.92 -12.94 -3.56
C LYS A 57 4.98 -12.35 -2.53
N THR A 58 5.53 -11.66 -1.55
CA THR A 58 4.75 -11.09 -0.44
C THR A 58 3.79 -10.02 -0.93
N PHE A 59 4.25 -9.16 -1.85
CA PHE A 59 3.42 -8.14 -2.45
C PHE A 59 2.29 -8.75 -3.28
N ALA A 60 2.57 -9.73 -4.14
CA ALA A 60 1.56 -10.38 -4.97
C ALA A 60 0.47 -11.06 -4.11
N LEU A 61 0.87 -11.80 -3.06
CA LEU A 61 -0.07 -12.39 -2.11
C LEU A 61 -0.94 -11.33 -1.43
N CYS A 62 -0.33 -10.25 -0.95
CA CYS A 62 -1.04 -9.16 -0.30
C CYS A 62 -2.01 -8.44 -1.26
N SER A 63 -1.57 -8.18 -2.50
CA SER A 63 -2.38 -7.55 -3.54
C SER A 63 -3.61 -8.39 -3.89
N GLU A 64 -3.46 -9.72 -4.03
CA GLU A 64 -4.59 -10.62 -4.29
C GLU A 64 -5.60 -10.62 -3.14
N GLU A 65 -5.13 -10.62 -1.89
CA GLU A 65 -6.01 -10.52 -0.73
C GLU A 65 -6.74 -9.17 -0.67
N ILE A 66 -6.05 -8.06 -0.99
CA ILE A 66 -6.66 -6.72 -1.11
C ILE A 66 -7.68 -6.72 -2.26
N ARG A 67 -7.33 -7.28 -3.43
CA ARG A 67 -8.24 -7.37 -4.57
C ARG A 67 -9.55 -8.05 -4.18
N GLY A 68 -9.48 -9.21 -3.53
CA GLY A 68 -10.67 -9.92 -3.03
C GLY A 68 -11.50 -9.14 -2.02
N LEU A 69 -10.88 -8.20 -1.29
CA LEU A 69 -11.59 -7.33 -0.35
C LEU A 69 -12.29 -6.14 -1.03
N VAL A 70 -11.79 -5.63 -2.18
CA VAL A 70 -12.26 -4.35 -2.75
C VAL A 70 -12.91 -4.48 -4.12
N GLU A 71 -12.86 -5.64 -4.77
CA GLU A 71 -13.33 -5.85 -6.15
C GLU A 71 -14.78 -5.42 -6.35
N GLU A 72 -15.68 -5.80 -5.44
CA GLU A 72 -17.09 -5.42 -5.49
C GLU A 72 -17.31 -3.91 -5.33
N TRP A 73 -16.45 -3.24 -4.58
CA TRP A 73 -16.58 -1.81 -4.32
C TRP A 73 -16.17 -0.93 -5.51
N ARG A 74 -15.38 -1.47 -6.46
CA ARG A 74 -14.92 -0.78 -7.67
C ARG A 74 -14.30 0.60 -7.40
N ILE A 75 -13.50 0.69 -6.34
CA ILE A 75 -12.81 1.92 -5.96
C ILE A 75 -11.54 2.08 -6.78
N VAL A 76 -10.79 0.99 -6.90
CA VAL A 76 -9.57 0.87 -7.71
C VAL A 76 -9.64 -0.41 -8.55
N LEU A 77 -8.96 -0.43 -9.67
CA LEU A 77 -8.77 -1.65 -10.46
C LEU A 77 -7.40 -2.23 -10.09
N LEU A 78 -7.42 -3.44 -9.53
CA LEU A 78 -6.21 -4.20 -9.21
C LEU A 78 -6.04 -5.30 -10.26
N PRO A 79 -4.88 -5.38 -10.93
CA PRO A 79 -4.55 -6.49 -11.80
C PRO A 79 -4.53 -7.81 -11.03
N GLU A 80 -4.73 -8.92 -11.73
CA GLU A 80 -4.61 -10.26 -11.18
C GLU A 80 -3.12 -10.64 -11.11
N LEU A 81 -2.62 -10.92 -9.90
CA LEU A 81 -1.25 -11.34 -9.65
C LEU A 81 -1.15 -12.83 -9.25
N GLU A 82 -2.25 -13.58 -9.33
CA GLU A 82 -2.24 -15.02 -9.07
C GLU A 82 -1.18 -15.80 -9.87
N PRO A 83 -0.89 -15.49 -11.16
CA PRO A 83 0.22 -16.13 -11.85
C PRO A 83 1.59 -15.88 -11.20
N VAL A 84 1.83 -14.67 -10.67
CA VAL A 84 3.07 -14.34 -9.93
C VAL A 84 3.13 -15.13 -8.63
N VAL A 85 2.01 -15.24 -7.92
CA VAL A 85 1.91 -16.05 -6.69
C VAL A 85 2.25 -17.51 -6.98
N ARG A 86 1.66 -18.12 -8.02
CA ARG A 86 1.93 -19.52 -8.39
C ARG A 86 3.38 -19.74 -8.80
N LEU A 87 4.00 -18.76 -9.44
CA LEU A 87 5.39 -18.81 -9.85
C LEU A 87 6.33 -18.78 -8.64
N LEU A 88 6.05 -17.95 -7.62
CA LEU A 88 6.93 -17.74 -6.48
C LEU A 88 6.58 -18.56 -5.23
N ASP A 89 5.39 -19.17 -5.19
CA ASP A 89 4.92 -20.05 -4.11
C ASP A 89 4.19 -21.28 -4.69
N PRO A 90 4.88 -22.11 -5.50
CA PRO A 90 4.26 -23.21 -6.25
C PRO A 90 3.62 -24.27 -5.36
N GLU A 91 4.02 -24.38 -4.11
CA GLU A 91 3.49 -25.32 -3.13
C GLU A 91 2.40 -24.71 -2.23
N GLY A 92 2.16 -23.38 -2.33
CA GLY A 92 1.16 -22.67 -1.54
C GLY A 92 1.47 -22.58 -0.05
N ASN A 93 2.74 -22.75 0.34
CA ASN A 93 3.16 -22.83 1.74
C ASN A 93 3.16 -21.46 2.46
N ARG A 94 3.14 -20.35 1.73
CA ARG A 94 3.15 -18.97 2.25
C ARG A 94 4.21 -18.70 3.33
N ILE A 95 5.39 -19.36 3.20
CA ILE A 95 6.47 -19.21 4.16
C ILE A 95 7.00 -17.76 4.19
N PRO A 96 7.43 -17.24 5.35
CA PRO A 96 7.82 -15.84 5.54
C PRO A 96 9.26 -15.51 5.05
N HIS A 97 9.77 -16.28 4.10
CA HIS A 97 11.00 -16.03 3.38
C HIS A 97 10.91 -16.62 1.97
N PHE A 98 11.83 -16.28 1.09
CA PHE A 98 11.93 -16.94 -0.19
C PHE A 98 12.75 -18.24 -0.01
N TYR A 99 12.30 -19.27 -0.64
CA TYR A 99 12.97 -20.57 -0.70
C TYR A 99 12.88 -21.08 -2.12
N ILE A 100 14.00 -21.56 -2.65
CA ILE A 100 14.03 -22.21 -3.96
C ILE A 100 13.51 -23.62 -3.79
N TYR A 101 12.26 -23.84 -4.19
CA TYR A 101 11.59 -25.13 -4.07
C TYR A 101 12.21 -26.16 -4.98
N ASP A 102 12.19 -27.44 -4.55
CA ASP A 102 12.67 -28.56 -5.34
C ASP A 102 11.86 -28.76 -6.64
N THR A 103 10.65 -28.25 -6.68
CA THR A 103 9.78 -28.24 -7.87
C THR A 103 10.32 -27.40 -9.02
N TYR A 104 11.20 -26.43 -8.78
CA TYR A 104 11.80 -25.61 -9.84
C TYR A 104 12.85 -26.34 -10.66
N SER A 105 13.60 -27.29 -10.04
CA SER A 105 14.68 -28.01 -10.71
C SER A 105 14.80 -29.44 -10.17
N ALA A 106 14.53 -30.40 -11.05
CA ALA A 106 14.71 -31.83 -10.72
C ALA A 106 16.19 -32.18 -10.42
N GLU A 107 17.15 -31.43 -11.03
CA GLU A 107 18.58 -31.61 -10.78
C GLU A 107 18.94 -31.13 -9.38
N LEU A 108 18.46 -29.94 -8.99
CA LEU A 108 18.65 -29.39 -7.63
C LEU A 108 18.03 -30.31 -6.57
N ALA A 109 16.81 -30.82 -6.81
CA ALA A 109 16.15 -31.76 -5.91
C ALA A 109 16.97 -33.02 -5.68
N ARG A 110 17.51 -33.59 -6.75
CA ARG A 110 18.39 -34.78 -6.66
C ARG A 110 19.67 -34.47 -5.88
N LEU A 111 20.31 -33.35 -6.18
CA LEU A 111 21.54 -32.93 -5.51
C LEU A 111 21.32 -32.71 -4.01
N ARG A 112 20.22 -32.04 -3.62
CA ARG A 112 19.87 -31.86 -2.22
C ARG A 112 19.60 -33.18 -1.49
N ALA A 113 18.91 -34.13 -2.18
CA ALA A 113 18.71 -35.48 -1.65
C ALA A 113 20.04 -36.22 -1.44
N GLU A 114 21.01 -36.10 -2.40
CA GLU A 114 22.33 -36.67 -2.29
C GLU A 114 23.13 -36.06 -1.13
N ILE A 115 23.13 -34.71 -0.99
CA ILE A 115 23.76 -34.01 0.13
C ILE A 115 23.22 -34.55 1.46
N LYS A 116 21.91 -34.63 1.59
CA LYS A 116 21.24 -35.12 2.79
C LYS A 116 21.66 -36.58 3.11
N GLN A 117 21.68 -37.45 2.11
CA GLN A 117 22.10 -38.85 2.28
C GLN A 117 23.54 -38.98 2.71
N LYS A 118 24.47 -38.26 2.03
CA LYS A 118 25.90 -38.29 2.34
C LYS A 118 26.19 -37.69 3.72
N SER A 119 25.51 -36.62 4.09
CA SER A 119 25.62 -36.04 5.43
C SER A 119 25.22 -37.04 6.53
N LEU A 120 24.14 -37.80 6.31
CA LEU A 120 23.69 -38.84 7.26
C LEU A 120 24.68 -40.03 7.34
N GLN A 121 25.42 -40.31 6.27
CA GLN A 121 26.41 -41.35 6.20
C GLN A 121 27.81 -40.95 6.75
N GLY A 122 27.97 -39.69 7.17
CA GLY A 122 29.23 -39.17 7.70
C GLY A 122 30.30 -38.95 6.64
N ALA A 123 29.90 -38.54 5.43
CA ALA A 123 30.81 -38.21 4.35
C ALA A 123 31.84 -37.15 4.73
N GLU A 124 32.99 -37.13 4.06
CA GLU A 124 34.04 -36.13 4.31
C GLU A 124 33.52 -34.70 4.02
N GLU A 125 33.95 -33.75 4.85
CA GLU A 125 33.56 -32.33 4.75
C GLU A 125 33.83 -31.74 3.36
N ARG A 126 34.97 -32.09 2.75
CA ARG A 126 35.33 -31.64 1.39
C ARG A 126 34.35 -32.13 0.31
N GLU A 127 33.84 -33.34 0.46
CA GLU A 127 32.87 -33.91 -0.48
C GLU A 127 31.52 -33.17 -0.36
N LEU A 128 31.08 -32.92 0.85
CA LEU A 128 29.85 -32.14 1.10
C LEU A 128 29.96 -30.69 0.60
N GLU A 129 31.15 -30.06 0.84
CA GLU A 129 31.40 -28.69 0.36
C GLU A 129 31.30 -28.59 -1.17
N ALA A 130 31.90 -29.58 -1.91
CA ALA A 130 31.79 -29.61 -3.35
C ALA A 130 30.36 -29.72 -3.86
N LEU A 131 29.50 -30.51 -3.20
CA LEU A 131 28.09 -30.66 -3.53
C LEU A 131 27.29 -29.36 -3.17
N TYR A 132 27.60 -28.70 -2.05
CA TYR A 132 27.03 -27.44 -1.71
C TYR A 132 27.35 -26.34 -2.73
N VAL A 133 28.59 -26.27 -3.21
CA VAL A 133 28.97 -25.33 -4.28
C VAL A 133 28.16 -25.59 -5.55
N GLN A 134 27.94 -26.85 -5.92
CA GLN A 134 27.12 -27.22 -7.06
C GLN A 134 25.62 -26.80 -6.83
N SER A 135 25.13 -26.96 -5.62
CA SER A 135 23.73 -26.55 -5.31
C SER A 135 23.54 -25.05 -5.46
N VAL A 136 24.52 -24.24 -5.03
CA VAL A 136 24.46 -22.76 -5.21
C VAL A 136 24.42 -22.40 -6.70
N VAL A 137 25.23 -23.05 -7.54
CA VAL A 137 25.19 -22.80 -9.00
C VAL A 137 23.83 -23.14 -9.61
N LEU A 138 23.20 -24.23 -9.16
CA LEU A 138 21.85 -24.58 -9.62
C LEU A 138 20.78 -23.62 -9.09
N GLU A 139 20.91 -23.14 -7.86
CA GLU A 139 20.05 -22.13 -7.29
C GLU A 139 20.15 -20.80 -8.05
N ASP A 140 21.35 -20.39 -8.46
CA ASP A 140 21.54 -19.19 -9.28
C ASP A 140 20.83 -19.32 -10.64
N LYS A 141 20.89 -20.48 -11.28
CA LYS A 141 20.14 -20.75 -12.52
C LYS A 141 18.64 -20.64 -12.30
N VAL A 142 18.13 -21.19 -11.19
CA VAL A 142 16.69 -21.06 -10.87
C VAL A 142 16.30 -19.59 -10.66
N ARG A 143 17.14 -18.78 -9.99
CA ARG A 143 16.90 -17.34 -9.84
C ARG A 143 16.85 -16.63 -11.18
N GLU A 144 17.77 -16.97 -12.08
CA GLU A 144 17.80 -16.42 -13.45
C GLU A 144 16.52 -16.79 -14.21
N GLU A 145 16.12 -18.06 -14.20
CA GLU A 145 14.91 -18.54 -14.86
C GLU A 145 13.64 -17.88 -14.30
N LEU A 146 13.52 -17.77 -12.97
CA LEU A 146 12.40 -17.10 -12.32
C LEU A 146 12.37 -15.62 -12.67
N SER A 147 13.53 -14.95 -12.69
CA SER A 147 13.62 -13.54 -13.08
C SER A 147 13.13 -13.32 -14.50
N VAL A 148 13.50 -14.21 -15.44
CA VAL A 148 13.00 -14.15 -16.82
C VAL A 148 11.49 -14.39 -16.90
N GLN A 149 10.97 -15.37 -16.15
CA GLN A 149 9.53 -15.69 -16.14
C GLN A 149 8.68 -14.60 -15.49
N LEU A 150 9.26 -13.77 -14.62
CA LEU A 150 8.57 -12.65 -13.97
C LEU A 150 8.47 -11.41 -14.86
N ARG A 151 9.34 -11.23 -15.86
CA ARG A 151 9.36 -10.03 -16.72
C ARG A 151 8.02 -9.66 -17.35
N PRO A 152 7.21 -10.61 -17.86
CA PRO A 152 5.90 -10.30 -18.44
C PRO A 152 4.94 -9.61 -17.45
N TYR A 153 5.12 -9.80 -16.16
CA TYR A 153 4.26 -9.26 -15.09
C TYR A 153 4.74 -7.91 -14.54
N HIS A 154 5.78 -7.31 -15.12
CA HIS A 154 6.33 -6.03 -14.69
C HIS A 154 5.27 -4.92 -14.60
N ASP A 155 4.49 -4.75 -15.68
CA ASP A 155 3.48 -3.68 -15.76
C ASP A 155 2.32 -3.95 -14.81
N ASP A 156 1.91 -5.20 -14.64
CA ASP A 156 0.85 -5.59 -13.69
C ASP A 156 1.29 -5.33 -12.24
N LEU A 157 2.53 -5.68 -11.90
CA LEU A 157 3.10 -5.41 -10.57
C LEU A 157 3.18 -3.91 -10.28
N LYS A 158 3.61 -3.12 -11.26
CA LYS A 158 3.67 -1.66 -11.16
C LYS A 158 2.28 -1.07 -10.97
N GLN A 159 1.33 -1.46 -11.80
CA GLN A 159 -0.06 -0.99 -11.73
C GLN A 159 -0.72 -1.39 -10.41
N ALA A 160 -0.47 -2.62 -9.92
CA ALA A 160 -0.97 -3.07 -8.64
C ALA A 160 -0.42 -2.21 -7.49
N LEU A 161 0.88 -1.91 -7.49
CA LEU A 161 1.51 -1.08 -6.46
C LEU A 161 0.94 0.34 -6.45
N GLU A 162 0.74 0.96 -7.62
CA GLU A 162 0.12 2.27 -7.76
C GLU A 162 -1.35 2.25 -7.28
N ALA A 163 -2.11 1.22 -7.63
CA ALA A 163 -3.51 1.07 -7.24
C ALA A 163 -3.67 0.84 -5.73
N VAL A 164 -2.80 0.04 -5.11
CA VAL A 164 -2.77 -0.18 -3.66
C VAL A 164 -2.40 1.12 -2.93
N GLY A 165 -1.41 1.86 -3.42
CA GLY A 165 -1.04 3.16 -2.86
C GLY A 165 -2.17 4.19 -2.95
N LEU A 166 -2.88 4.24 -4.09
CA LEU A 166 -4.04 5.09 -4.26
C LEU A 166 -5.17 4.71 -3.30
N LEU A 167 -5.43 3.41 -3.13
CA LEU A 167 -6.45 2.90 -2.21
C LEU A 167 -6.16 3.30 -0.76
N ASP A 168 -4.90 3.20 -0.33
CA ASP A 168 -4.46 3.61 1.01
C ASP A 168 -4.70 5.09 1.26
N VAL A 169 -4.30 5.96 0.31
CA VAL A 169 -4.54 7.40 0.40
C VAL A 169 -6.03 7.73 0.46
N VAL A 170 -6.84 7.11 -0.39
CA VAL A 170 -8.30 7.38 -0.43
C VAL A 170 -8.97 6.90 0.87
N LEU A 171 -8.56 5.75 1.41
CA LEU A 171 -9.05 5.23 2.69
C LEU A 171 -8.66 6.15 3.87
N ALA A 172 -7.42 6.62 3.89
CA ALA A 172 -6.95 7.55 4.92
C ALA A 172 -7.71 8.88 4.88
N LYS A 173 -7.92 9.43 3.70
CA LYS A 173 -8.72 10.68 3.52
C LYS A 173 -10.18 10.49 3.92
N ALA A 174 -10.81 9.37 3.57
CA ALA A 174 -12.17 9.08 3.98
C ALA A 174 -12.30 8.99 5.52
N ARG A 175 -11.39 8.30 6.18
CA ARG A 175 -11.35 8.24 7.65
C ARG A 175 -11.14 9.61 8.29
N GLN A 176 -10.23 10.42 7.74
CA GLN A 176 -9.99 11.77 8.20
C GLN A 176 -11.25 12.64 8.05
N ALA A 177 -11.95 12.53 6.90
CA ALA A 177 -13.18 13.26 6.66
C ALA A 177 -14.27 12.88 7.67
N ILE A 178 -14.48 11.59 7.92
CA ILE A 178 -15.47 11.11 8.89
C ILE A 178 -15.11 11.57 10.30
N ARG A 179 -13.87 11.30 10.76
CA ARG A 179 -13.41 11.70 12.10
C ARG A 179 -13.48 13.21 12.31
N GLY A 180 -13.09 13.97 11.30
CA GLY A 180 -13.06 15.41 11.34
C GLY A 180 -14.41 16.07 11.07
N GLN A 181 -15.44 15.31 10.66
CA GLN A 181 -16.72 15.85 10.16
C GLN A 181 -16.47 16.86 9.01
N LEU A 182 -15.55 16.51 8.11
CA LEU A 182 -15.18 17.34 6.98
C LEU A 182 -16.14 17.08 5.82
N THR A 183 -16.35 18.10 5.01
CA THR A 183 -17.16 18.03 3.78
C THR A 183 -16.25 18.07 2.55
N LEU A 184 -16.69 17.46 1.45
CA LEU A 184 -15.99 17.59 0.18
C LEU A 184 -16.16 19.00 -0.39
N PRO A 185 -15.08 19.65 -0.84
CA PRO A 185 -15.18 20.98 -1.41
C PRO A 185 -15.92 20.94 -2.75
N GLN A 186 -16.71 21.97 -3.01
CA GLN A 186 -17.27 22.25 -4.34
C GLN A 186 -16.33 23.27 -5.01
N ILE A 187 -15.78 22.93 -6.17
CA ILE A 187 -14.88 23.81 -6.91
C ILE A 187 -15.69 24.41 -8.07
N PRO A 188 -16.17 25.68 -7.95
CA PRO A 188 -16.87 26.35 -9.04
C PRO A 188 -15.90 26.74 -10.16
N GLU A 189 -16.39 26.82 -11.40
CA GLU A 189 -15.58 27.25 -12.56
C GLU A 189 -15.12 28.72 -12.42
N GLU A 190 -15.97 29.59 -11.89
CA GLU A 190 -15.64 30.95 -11.52
C GLU A 190 -16.22 31.24 -10.15
N GLY A 191 -15.49 31.96 -9.33
CA GLY A 191 -16.15 32.27 -8.13
C GLY A 191 -15.37 32.81 -6.96
N GLU A 192 -16.13 32.99 -5.96
CA GLU A 192 -15.78 33.39 -4.62
C GLU A 192 -15.40 32.14 -3.81
N MET A 193 -14.56 32.35 -2.83
CA MET A 193 -14.23 31.31 -1.89
C MET A 193 -15.18 31.46 -0.69
N VAL A 194 -16.06 30.48 -0.52
CA VAL A 194 -17.08 30.48 0.54
C VAL A 194 -16.81 29.32 1.49
N PHE A 195 -16.76 29.62 2.76
CA PHE A 195 -16.64 28.64 3.84
C PHE A 195 -17.86 28.79 4.75
N GLU A 196 -18.59 27.70 4.94
CA GLU A 196 -19.68 27.59 5.91
C GLU A 196 -19.20 26.74 7.09
N GLY A 197 -19.25 27.30 8.30
CA GLY A 197 -18.79 26.58 9.49
C GLY A 197 -17.30 26.26 9.53
N LEU A 198 -16.44 27.14 8.99
CA LEU A 198 -14.99 26.94 8.97
C LEU A 198 -14.41 26.77 10.37
N PHE A 199 -13.64 25.72 10.57
CA PHE A 199 -12.95 25.44 11.83
C PHE A 199 -11.52 24.95 11.60
N HIS A 200 -10.71 25.00 12.65
CA HIS A 200 -9.38 24.42 12.66
C HIS A 200 -9.43 23.03 13.34
N PRO A 201 -9.24 21.90 12.63
CA PRO A 201 -9.47 20.56 13.19
C PRO A 201 -8.69 20.29 14.47
N GLN A 202 -7.40 20.60 14.50
CA GLN A 202 -6.57 20.38 15.69
C GLN A 202 -6.97 21.23 16.88
N ILE A 203 -7.33 22.51 16.64
CA ILE A 203 -7.72 23.40 17.74
C ILE A 203 -9.10 23.00 18.26
N ARG A 204 -10.02 22.57 17.38
CA ARG A 204 -11.30 22.03 17.80
C ARG A 204 -11.11 20.81 18.69
N GLU A 205 -10.28 19.84 18.28
CA GLU A 205 -9.99 18.63 19.05
C GLU A 205 -9.41 18.96 20.43
N ILE A 206 -8.48 19.91 20.53
CA ILE A 206 -7.90 20.36 21.81
C ILE A 206 -8.96 20.97 22.72
N LEU A 207 -9.79 21.87 22.18
CA LEU A 207 -10.83 22.53 22.94
C LEU A 207 -11.90 21.54 23.44
N GLU A 208 -12.29 20.57 22.63
CA GLU A 208 -13.22 19.50 23.00
C GLU A 208 -12.67 18.64 24.14
N GLN A 209 -11.37 18.32 24.13
CA GLN A 209 -10.70 17.62 25.24
C GLN A 209 -10.67 18.42 26.54
N GLU A 210 -10.67 19.76 26.43
CA GLU A 210 -10.78 20.70 27.57
C GLU A 210 -12.23 20.97 28.00
N GLY A 211 -13.21 20.33 27.35
CA GLY A 211 -14.65 20.58 27.61
C GLY A 211 -15.14 21.93 27.08
N ARG A 212 -14.46 22.51 26.11
CA ARG A 212 -14.76 23.80 25.46
C ARG A 212 -15.20 23.57 24.02
N ALA A 213 -16.10 24.42 23.52
CA ALA A 213 -16.54 24.38 22.13
C ALA A 213 -15.69 25.29 21.24
N PHE A 214 -15.35 24.83 20.04
CA PHE A 214 -14.80 25.68 19.00
C PHE A 214 -15.93 26.47 18.34
N GLN A 215 -15.77 27.78 18.19
CA GLN A 215 -16.72 28.60 17.46
C GLN A 215 -16.36 28.61 15.97
N ALA A 216 -17.12 27.87 15.17
CA ALA A 216 -16.99 27.88 13.71
C ALA A 216 -17.37 29.24 13.12
N VAL A 217 -16.79 29.58 11.96
CA VAL A 217 -16.97 30.90 11.32
C VAL A 217 -17.39 30.72 9.88
N ASP A 218 -18.41 31.46 9.45
CA ASP A 218 -18.74 31.60 8.03
C ASP A 218 -17.92 32.72 7.42
N LEU A 219 -17.27 32.44 6.29
CA LEU A 219 -16.37 33.39 5.64
C LEU A 219 -16.56 33.35 4.12
N LYS A 220 -16.69 34.53 3.54
CA LYS A 220 -16.75 34.75 2.11
C LYS A 220 -15.58 35.64 1.70
N LEU A 221 -14.76 35.11 0.77
CA LEU A 221 -13.60 35.82 0.21
C LEU A 221 -13.84 36.07 -1.28
N GLU A 222 -13.81 37.36 -1.66
CA GLU A 222 -13.98 37.80 -3.04
C GLU A 222 -12.62 38.13 -3.67
N LYS A 223 -12.57 38.31 -4.98
CA LYS A 223 -11.37 38.80 -5.67
C LYS A 223 -10.96 40.15 -5.11
N GLY A 224 -9.68 40.29 -4.71
CA GLY A 224 -9.15 41.53 -4.16
C GLY A 224 -8.53 41.35 -2.79
N THR A 225 -8.54 42.40 -1.99
CA THR A 225 -7.94 42.42 -0.65
C THR A 225 -9.05 42.34 0.41
N THR A 226 -9.00 41.30 1.24
CA THR A 226 -9.85 41.17 2.42
C THR A 226 -9.05 41.52 3.67
N VAL A 227 -9.56 42.40 4.51
CA VAL A 227 -8.92 42.82 5.76
C VAL A 227 -9.65 42.23 6.96
N ILE A 228 -8.94 41.45 7.78
CA ILE A 228 -9.48 40.87 9.01
C ILE A 228 -9.03 41.71 10.19
N THR A 229 -10.00 42.37 10.88
CA THR A 229 -9.74 43.20 12.04
C THR A 229 -10.35 42.61 13.30
N GLY A 230 -9.84 42.99 14.46
CA GLY A 230 -10.36 42.54 15.76
C GLY A 230 -9.37 42.72 16.88
N ALA A 231 -9.78 42.54 18.12
CA ALA A 231 -8.94 42.65 19.31
C ALA A 231 -7.80 41.60 19.31
N ASN A 232 -6.76 41.85 20.10
CA ASN A 232 -5.76 40.82 20.34
C ASN A 232 -6.41 39.61 21.03
N MET A 233 -5.97 38.41 20.65
CA MET A 233 -6.56 37.11 21.08
C MET A 233 -7.98 36.82 20.55
N ALA A 234 -8.52 37.59 19.63
CA ALA A 234 -9.83 37.35 19.02
C ALA A 234 -9.84 36.24 17.94
N GLY A 235 -8.80 35.41 17.85
CA GLY A 235 -8.76 34.27 16.92
C GLY A 235 -8.37 34.60 15.46
N LYS A 236 -7.94 35.85 15.15
CA LYS A 236 -7.55 36.25 13.78
C LYS A 236 -6.54 35.31 13.13
N THR A 237 -5.49 34.92 13.85
CA THR A 237 -4.45 34.01 13.38
C THR A 237 -4.98 32.58 13.17
N VAL A 238 -5.89 32.15 14.01
CA VAL A 238 -6.57 30.84 13.88
C VAL A 238 -7.40 30.82 12.62
N LEU A 239 -8.17 31.87 12.36
CA LEU A 239 -8.99 32.00 11.15
C LEU A 239 -8.14 31.92 9.88
N LEU A 240 -7.02 32.69 9.81
CA LEU A 240 -6.10 32.63 8.67
C LEU A 240 -5.50 31.25 8.47
N LYS A 241 -5.10 30.57 9.56
CA LYS A 241 -4.57 29.21 9.50
C LYS A 241 -5.66 28.21 9.08
N SER A 242 -6.92 28.40 9.50
CA SER A 242 -8.03 27.54 9.07
C SER A 242 -8.31 27.67 7.58
N VAL A 243 -8.31 28.90 7.03
CA VAL A 243 -8.43 29.16 5.59
C VAL A 243 -7.27 28.50 4.83
N GLN A 244 -6.04 28.68 5.29
CA GLN A 244 -4.87 28.06 4.67
C GLN A 244 -4.96 26.54 4.70
N LEU A 245 -5.31 25.92 5.82
CA LEU A 245 -5.43 24.49 5.97
C LEU A 245 -6.52 23.91 5.05
N ALA A 246 -7.68 24.59 4.93
CA ALA A 246 -8.76 24.18 4.05
C ALA A 246 -8.39 24.18 2.56
N GLN A 247 -7.30 24.87 2.16
CA GLN A 247 -6.77 24.82 0.80
C GLN A 247 -5.85 23.61 0.53
N TYR A 248 -5.37 22.94 1.58
CA TYR A 248 -4.47 21.79 1.46
C TYR A 248 -5.16 20.44 1.71
N LEU A 249 -6.32 20.44 2.33
CA LEU A 249 -7.12 19.24 2.62
C LEU A 249 -8.01 18.85 1.45
#